data_208d98c9081da2bc84d54a14885fe32b
#
_entry.id   208d98c9081da2bc84d54a14885fe32b
#
_cell.length_a   1.000
_cell.length_b   1.000
_cell.length_c   1.000
_cell.angle_alpha   90.00
_cell.angle_beta   90.00
_cell.angle_gamma   90.00
#
_symmetry.space_group_name_H-M   'P 1'
#
loop_
_entity.id
_entity.type
_entity.pdbx_description
1 polymer ?
#
loop_
_entity_poly.entity_id
_entity_poly.type
_entity_poly.pdbx_seq_one_letter_code
_entity_poly.pdbx_strand_id
1 'polypeptide(L)'
;VHNHAKRLLALALAQSKQACERSLFEFTRQAWHVLEPHTLYQPHQGTRAICHVLEAVSRGELNRVKINEPPRHGKSLTVSVFWPVWEWVTRPWYRYLFSSYGADLSTDASVKRRTLIQSDWFRERWGRLFELCGDQNVKMHFENSQTGVMQATSTGGAVTGKGGHRVIIDDPTKTQEGKQDENLPLALKTDIDFYRDTLSTRLDNPATGAIVLVMHRIHHNDLCGHLDTQEPGRWFTLCLRGEAEEDERIELNGRLIFERKAGEVLDPGRFPKEVLDNMKVTMGLYAYAAQVQQRPSPLEGGMFKRHWWKLIKRGDFPRSFDELVQGWDTAFKKGRTNDYNVCMTAGRKGGDIFIVDVFRRKMEWPELRKASVNLYAQRQPRLVLIEEAASGISLAQDLRTISPPLPIKPIKLDADKVSRASSTTGYAEAGKVFLPDGEPWVLPFIDELAEFPNGAHDDQVDAWSLVINYFRLNSGGGGGLFIVGKPRRWPEPDLPGQFPEPYRWENLWTKVF
;
A
#
# COMPACT_ATOMS: atom_id res chain seq x y z
N VAL A 1 13.00 48.38 -29.90
CA VAL A 1 12.79 47.76 -28.61
C VAL A 1 11.42 47.03 -28.55
N HIS A 2 10.32 47.69 -28.90
CA HIS A 2 8.96 47.14 -28.80
C HIS A 2 8.72 45.89 -29.67
N ASN A 3 9.21 45.86 -30.91
CA ASN A 3 9.09 44.71 -31.82
C ASN A 3 9.93 43.52 -31.36
N HIS A 4 11.06 43.76 -30.73
CA HIS A 4 11.92 42.69 -30.19
C HIS A 4 11.28 42.02 -28.98
N ALA A 5 10.72 42.79 -28.06
CA ALA A 5 9.99 42.28 -26.91
C ALA A 5 8.75 41.43 -27.32
N LYS A 6 7.98 41.86 -28.31
CA LYS A 6 6.87 41.10 -28.89
C LYS A 6 7.31 39.75 -29.49
N ARG A 7 8.45 39.75 -30.21
CA ARG A 7 9.02 38.51 -30.77
C ARG A 7 9.47 37.53 -29.69
N LEU A 8 10.12 38.01 -28.64
CA LEU A 8 10.55 37.18 -27.52
C LEU A 8 9.35 36.58 -26.78
N LEU A 9 8.30 37.38 -26.56
CA LEU A 9 7.08 36.89 -25.92
C LEU A 9 6.38 35.82 -26.78
N ALA A 10 6.29 36.01 -28.10
CA ALA A 10 5.71 35.02 -29.01
C ALA A 10 6.52 33.72 -29.04
N LEU A 11 7.87 33.81 -29.01
CA LEU A 11 8.73 32.64 -28.93
C LEU A 11 8.55 31.88 -27.59
N ALA A 12 8.51 32.60 -26.48
CA ALA A 12 8.29 32.01 -25.17
C ALA A 12 6.93 31.29 -25.08
N LEU A 13 5.88 31.91 -25.65
CA LEU A 13 4.54 31.31 -25.72
C LEU A 13 4.54 30.05 -26.60
N ALA A 14 5.23 30.07 -27.75
CA ALA A 14 5.33 28.92 -28.63
C ALA A 14 6.10 27.76 -27.97
N GLN A 15 7.20 28.03 -27.27
CA GLN A 15 7.95 27.02 -26.52
C GLN A 15 7.12 26.45 -25.36
N SER A 16 6.45 27.30 -24.60
CA SER A 16 5.54 26.91 -23.52
C SER A 16 4.42 25.99 -24.05
N LYS A 17 3.78 26.38 -25.16
CA LYS A 17 2.76 25.59 -25.84
C LYS A 17 3.30 24.22 -26.26
N GLN A 18 4.45 24.17 -26.93
CA GLN A 18 5.07 22.91 -27.37
C GLN A 18 5.44 21.98 -26.19
N ALA A 19 5.93 22.53 -25.08
CA ALA A 19 6.20 21.76 -23.88
C ALA A 19 4.93 21.11 -23.31
N CYS A 20 3.83 21.88 -23.24
CA CYS A 20 2.52 21.38 -22.82
C CYS A 20 1.99 20.29 -23.75
N GLU A 21 2.10 20.46 -25.08
CA GLU A 21 1.64 19.46 -26.04
C GLU A 21 2.37 18.11 -25.93
N ARG A 22 3.64 18.14 -25.54
CA ARG A 22 4.48 16.95 -25.41
C ARG A 22 4.36 16.25 -24.06
N SER A 23 3.93 16.94 -23.02
CA SER A 23 3.90 16.42 -21.65
C SER A 23 2.67 16.87 -20.89
N LEU A 24 1.89 15.89 -20.43
CA LEU A 24 0.77 16.11 -19.53
C LEU A 24 1.23 16.75 -18.22
N PHE A 25 2.41 16.35 -17.72
CA PHE A 25 2.97 16.96 -16.51
C PHE A 25 3.23 18.46 -16.68
N GLU A 26 3.84 18.87 -17.81
CA GLU A 26 4.08 20.28 -18.12
C GLU A 26 2.77 21.04 -18.35
N PHE A 27 1.79 20.42 -19.00
CA PHE A 27 0.46 20.99 -19.15
C PHE A 27 -0.18 21.25 -17.78
N THR A 28 -0.19 20.24 -16.90
CA THR A 28 -0.75 20.36 -15.55
C THR A 28 -0.04 21.43 -14.74
N ARG A 29 1.28 21.45 -14.77
CA ARG A 29 2.11 22.44 -14.05
C ARG A 29 1.79 23.86 -14.48
N GLN A 30 1.68 24.09 -15.79
CA GLN A 30 1.42 25.43 -16.33
C GLN A 30 -0.05 25.85 -16.20
N ALA A 31 -0.98 24.89 -16.26
CA ALA A 31 -2.41 25.16 -16.15
C ALA A 31 -2.91 25.28 -14.69
N TRP A 32 -2.10 24.88 -13.71
CA TRP A 32 -2.50 24.80 -12.29
C TRP A 32 -3.12 26.10 -11.76
N HIS A 33 -2.48 27.24 -12.04
CA HIS A 33 -2.92 28.54 -11.57
C HIS A 33 -4.32 28.96 -12.08
N VAL A 34 -4.82 28.33 -13.13
CA VAL A 34 -6.17 28.58 -13.65
C VAL A 34 -7.24 28.05 -12.70
N LEU A 35 -6.98 26.88 -12.11
CA LEU A 35 -7.94 26.22 -11.23
C LEU A 35 -7.67 26.49 -9.73
N GLU A 36 -6.40 26.69 -9.39
CA GLU A 36 -5.94 26.88 -8.01
C GLU A 36 -5.03 28.13 -7.92
N PRO A 37 -5.57 29.34 -8.15
CA PRO A 37 -4.79 30.57 -8.30
C PRO A 37 -4.07 31.01 -7.01
N HIS A 38 -4.53 30.53 -5.86
CA HIS A 38 -3.99 30.89 -4.56
C HIS A 38 -3.07 29.80 -3.96
N THR A 39 -2.86 28.71 -4.68
CA THR A 39 -2.07 27.56 -4.21
C THR A 39 -0.92 27.28 -5.15
N LEU A 40 0.30 27.26 -4.64
CA LEU A 40 1.45 26.87 -5.45
C LEU A 40 1.35 25.40 -5.86
N TYR A 41 1.66 25.12 -7.12
CA TYR A 41 1.76 23.75 -7.59
C TYR A 41 2.97 23.06 -6.97
N GLN A 42 2.71 22.04 -6.16
CA GLN A 42 3.73 21.22 -5.50
C GLN A 42 3.57 19.77 -5.97
N PRO A 43 4.15 19.41 -7.12
CA PRO A 43 4.08 18.04 -7.61
C PRO A 43 5.00 17.14 -6.81
N HIS A 44 4.52 15.96 -6.48
CA HIS A 44 5.32 14.88 -5.95
C HIS A 44 5.68 13.85 -7.04
N GLN A 45 6.53 12.88 -6.73
CA GLN A 45 6.96 11.88 -7.72
C GLN A 45 5.80 11.07 -8.30
N GLY A 46 4.79 10.74 -7.49
CA GLY A 46 3.58 10.03 -7.93
C GLY A 46 2.81 10.80 -9.00
N THR A 47 2.74 12.15 -8.91
CA THR A 47 2.09 12.97 -9.95
C THR A 47 2.75 12.78 -11.32
N ARG A 48 4.08 12.70 -11.37
CA ARG A 48 4.80 12.42 -12.62
C ARG A 48 4.51 11.01 -13.14
N ALA A 49 4.47 10.02 -12.25
CA ALA A 49 4.14 8.65 -12.61
C ALA A 49 2.72 8.54 -13.19
N ILE A 50 1.73 9.20 -12.56
CA ILE A 50 0.36 9.29 -13.09
C ILE A 50 0.36 9.89 -14.49
N CYS A 51 1.04 11.01 -14.71
CA CYS A 51 1.14 11.64 -16.03
C CYS A 51 1.75 10.69 -17.07
N HIS A 52 2.82 9.99 -16.75
CA HIS A 52 3.44 9.02 -17.68
C HIS A 52 2.51 7.87 -18.05
N VAL A 53 1.74 7.34 -17.09
CA VAL A 53 0.75 6.29 -17.33
C VAL A 53 -0.37 6.80 -18.23
N LEU A 54 -0.91 8.00 -17.98
CA LEU A 54 -1.97 8.60 -18.79
C LEU A 54 -1.49 8.98 -20.20
N GLU A 55 -0.25 9.44 -20.35
CA GLU A 55 0.39 9.65 -21.66
C GLU A 55 0.49 8.32 -22.44
N ALA A 56 0.82 7.20 -21.77
CA ALA A 56 0.83 5.88 -22.39
C ALA A 56 -0.58 5.42 -22.81
N VAL A 57 -1.60 5.71 -22.01
CA VAL A 57 -3.01 5.50 -22.42
C VAL A 57 -3.34 6.31 -23.66
N SER A 58 -2.91 7.58 -23.72
CA SER A 58 -3.14 8.45 -24.87
C SER A 58 -2.43 7.95 -26.12
N ARG A 59 -1.26 7.32 -25.99
CA ARG A 59 -0.55 6.69 -27.12
C ARG A 59 -1.13 5.34 -27.54
N GLY A 60 -2.08 4.78 -26.76
CA GLY A 60 -2.69 3.47 -27.04
C GLY A 60 -1.84 2.27 -26.55
N GLU A 61 -0.83 2.52 -25.72
CA GLU A 61 0.02 1.49 -25.11
C GLU A 61 -0.67 0.76 -23.96
N LEU A 62 -1.62 1.44 -23.29
CA LEU A 62 -2.45 0.93 -22.19
C LEU A 62 -3.91 1.20 -22.47
N ASN A 63 -4.77 0.22 -22.20
CA ASN A 63 -6.22 0.37 -22.37
C ASN A 63 -7.05 0.00 -21.12
N ARG A 64 -6.42 -0.54 -20.09
CA ARG A 64 -7.01 -0.83 -18.79
C ARG A 64 -6.03 -0.43 -17.71
N VAL A 65 -6.37 0.59 -16.93
CA VAL A 65 -5.48 1.19 -15.93
C VAL A 65 -6.20 1.38 -14.62
N LYS A 66 -5.55 0.99 -13.52
CA LYS A 66 -5.93 1.29 -12.15
C LYS A 66 -4.87 2.20 -11.53
N ILE A 67 -5.30 3.31 -10.96
CA ILE A 67 -4.45 4.27 -10.23
C ILE A 67 -4.96 4.34 -8.80
N ASN A 68 -4.16 3.86 -7.86
CA ASN A 68 -4.44 3.95 -6.43
C ASN A 68 -3.50 4.95 -5.78
N GLU A 69 -4.05 5.98 -5.16
CA GLU A 69 -3.31 7.04 -4.49
C GLU A 69 -4.09 7.52 -3.27
N PRO A 70 -3.42 7.92 -2.17
CA PRO A 70 -4.09 8.42 -0.98
C PRO A 70 -5.01 9.62 -1.27
N PRO A 71 -6.01 9.87 -0.40
CA PRO A 71 -6.85 11.08 -0.50
C PRO A 71 -6.01 12.36 -0.50
N ARG A 72 -6.48 13.38 -1.23
CA ARG A 72 -5.89 14.73 -1.27
C ARG A 72 -4.50 14.84 -1.93
N HIS A 73 -3.98 13.80 -2.58
CA HIS A 73 -2.69 13.86 -3.30
C HIS A 73 -2.80 14.38 -4.75
N GLY A 74 -4.00 14.63 -5.27
CA GLY A 74 -4.19 15.30 -6.57
C GLY A 74 -4.62 14.39 -7.72
N LYS A 75 -4.85 13.09 -7.43
CA LYS A 75 -5.23 12.09 -8.44
C LYS A 75 -6.40 12.52 -9.33
N SER A 76 -7.51 12.95 -8.73
CA SER A 76 -8.72 13.31 -9.47
C SER A 76 -8.53 14.53 -10.35
N LEU A 77 -7.79 15.57 -9.90
CA LEU A 77 -7.48 16.72 -10.75
C LEU A 77 -6.64 16.31 -11.96
N THR A 78 -5.63 15.46 -11.76
CA THR A 78 -4.76 15.00 -12.85
C THR A 78 -5.52 14.12 -13.83
N VAL A 79 -6.25 13.10 -13.34
CA VAL A 79 -6.92 12.09 -14.18
C VAL A 79 -8.21 12.59 -14.78
N SER A 80 -9.05 13.26 -13.96
CA SER A 80 -10.42 13.61 -14.36
C SER A 80 -10.57 15.03 -14.87
N VAL A 81 -9.53 15.89 -14.71
CA VAL A 81 -9.61 17.29 -15.19
C VAL A 81 -8.50 17.61 -16.18
N PHE A 82 -7.23 17.56 -15.80
CA PHE A 82 -6.14 17.99 -16.68
C PHE A 82 -5.94 17.07 -17.88
N TRP A 83 -5.91 15.74 -17.66
CA TRP A 83 -5.67 14.79 -18.75
C TRP A 83 -6.72 14.85 -19.87
N PRO A 84 -8.03 14.85 -19.65
CA PRO A 84 -9.01 14.95 -20.72
C PRO A 84 -8.91 16.25 -21.52
N VAL A 85 -8.63 17.37 -20.85
CA VAL A 85 -8.43 18.67 -21.52
C VAL A 85 -7.15 18.67 -22.34
N TRP A 86 -6.07 18.08 -21.81
CA TRP A 86 -4.80 17.90 -22.52
C TRP A 86 -4.96 16.99 -23.75
N GLU A 87 -5.71 15.89 -23.64
CA GLU A 87 -5.94 14.98 -24.77
C GLU A 87 -6.75 15.66 -25.88
N TRP A 88 -7.66 16.59 -25.56
CA TRP A 88 -8.37 17.41 -26.53
C TRP A 88 -7.47 18.40 -27.29
N VAL A 89 -6.31 18.73 -26.81
CA VAL A 89 -5.33 19.54 -27.56
C VAL A 89 -4.88 18.82 -28.84
N THR A 90 -4.76 17.51 -28.80
CA THR A 90 -4.32 16.71 -29.95
C THR A 90 -5.43 15.88 -30.59
N ARG A 91 -6.49 15.58 -29.86
CA ARG A 91 -7.62 14.76 -30.28
C ARG A 91 -8.94 15.42 -29.85
N PRO A 92 -9.29 16.58 -30.39
CA PRO A 92 -10.48 17.32 -29.96
C PRO A 92 -11.79 16.56 -30.19
N TRP A 93 -11.83 15.56 -31.05
CA TRP A 93 -12.99 14.70 -31.32
C TRP A 93 -13.19 13.56 -30.32
N TYR A 94 -12.31 13.40 -29.30
CA TYR A 94 -12.46 12.32 -28.33
C TYR A 94 -13.66 12.53 -27.42
N ARG A 95 -14.38 11.42 -27.19
CA ARG A 95 -15.55 11.37 -26.32
C ARG A 95 -15.18 10.70 -25.00
N TYR A 96 -15.62 11.29 -23.91
CA TYR A 96 -15.34 10.87 -22.54
C TYR A 96 -16.63 10.59 -21.79
N LEU A 97 -16.66 9.47 -21.06
CA LEU A 97 -17.64 9.16 -20.04
C LEU A 97 -16.94 9.14 -18.68
N PHE A 98 -17.41 10.00 -17.77
CA PHE A 98 -16.92 10.07 -16.40
C PHE A 98 -17.96 9.52 -15.45
N SER A 99 -17.54 8.68 -14.48
CA SER A 99 -18.36 8.14 -13.39
C SER A 99 -17.68 8.35 -12.06
N SER A 100 -18.44 8.77 -11.04
CA SER A 100 -17.99 8.84 -9.65
C SER A 100 -19.15 8.46 -8.71
N TYR A 101 -18.88 8.28 -7.40
CA TYR A 101 -19.92 7.89 -6.46
C TYR A 101 -21.06 8.92 -6.35
N GLY A 102 -20.80 10.19 -6.59
CA GLY A 102 -21.76 11.28 -6.44
C GLY A 102 -21.84 12.22 -7.63
N ALA A 103 -23.05 12.68 -7.94
CA ALA A 103 -23.27 13.66 -9.01
C ALA A 103 -22.51 14.98 -8.77
N ASP A 104 -22.33 15.38 -7.51
CA ASP A 104 -21.63 16.62 -7.15
C ASP A 104 -20.15 16.56 -7.55
N LEU A 105 -19.44 15.46 -7.25
CA LEU A 105 -18.04 15.30 -7.66
C LEU A 105 -17.88 15.31 -9.19
N SER A 106 -18.73 14.58 -9.88
CA SER A 106 -18.75 14.57 -11.34
C SER A 106 -19.03 15.95 -11.93
N THR A 107 -19.93 16.72 -11.29
CA THR A 107 -20.25 18.10 -11.66
C THR A 107 -19.07 19.02 -11.44
N ASP A 108 -18.41 18.96 -10.27
CA ASP A 108 -17.27 19.81 -9.93
C ASP A 108 -16.11 19.60 -10.90
N ALA A 109 -15.78 18.35 -11.21
CA ALA A 109 -14.76 18.03 -12.20
C ALA A 109 -15.13 18.55 -13.60
N SER A 110 -16.40 18.45 -13.98
CA SER A 110 -16.90 18.98 -15.26
C SER A 110 -16.80 20.50 -15.33
N VAL A 111 -17.19 21.20 -14.27
CA VAL A 111 -17.05 22.67 -14.18
C VAL A 111 -15.57 23.07 -14.28
N LYS A 112 -14.68 22.40 -13.59
CA LYS A 112 -13.23 22.66 -13.65
C LYS A 112 -12.66 22.47 -15.08
N ARG A 113 -13.05 21.41 -15.78
CA ARG A 113 -12.66 21.20 -17.20
C ARG A 113 -13.10 22.36 -18.08
N ARG A 114 -14.36 22.81 -17.95
CA ARG A 114 -14.88 23.95 -18.70
C ARG A 114 -14.16 25.24 -18.36
N THR A 115 -13.96 25.52 -17.08
CA THR A 115 -13.20 26.69 -16.62
C THR A 115 -11.81 26.72 -17.24
N LEU A 116 -11.13 25.57 -17.27
CA LEU A 116 -9.80 25.46 -17.87
C LEU A 116 -9.83 25.75 -19.38
N ILE A 117 -10.75 25.13 -20.13
CA ILE A 117 -10.89 25.34 -21.59
C ILE A 117 -11.26 26.78 -21.91
N GLN A 118 -12.09 27.42 -21.09
CA GLN A 118 -12.57 28.79 -21.30
C GLN A 118 -11.60 29.86 -20.80
N SER A 119 -10.51 29.48 -20.11
CA SER A 119 -9.53 30.43 -19.60
C SER A 119 -8.73 31.11 -20.69
N ASP A 120 -8.28 32.33 -20.44
CA ASP A 120 -7.39 33.06 -21.35
C ASP A 120 -6.11 32.28 -21.61
N TRP A 121 -5.57 31.62 -20.56
CA TRP A 121 -4.38 30.76 -20.67
C TRP A 121 -4.54 29.65 -21.73
N PHE A 122 -5.68 28.98 -21.76
CA PHE A 122 -5.97 27.92 -22.73
C PHE A 122 -6.27 28.51 -24.12
N ARG A 123 -7.12 29.55 -24.18
CA ARG A 123 -7.54 30.20 -25.44
C ARG A 123 -6.40 30.82 -26.23
N GLU A 124 -5.45 31.45 -25.55
CA GLU A 124 -4.25 32.00 -26.19
C GLU A 124 -3.41 30.95 -26.92
N ARG A 125 -3.40 29.72 -26.41
CA ARG A 125 -2.60 28.61 -26.92
C ARG A 125 -3.34 27.76 -27.96
N TRP A 126 -4.57 27.40 -27.66
CA TRP A 126 -5.33 26.39 -28.40
C TRP A 126 -6.75 26.84 -28.80
N GLY A 127 -7.18 28.04 -28.54
CA GLY A 127 -8.53 28.52 -28.83
C GLY A 127 -8.94 28.48 -30.30
N ARG A 128 -7.99 28.26 -31.23
CA ARG A 128 -8.26 28.03 -32.64
C ARG A 128 -8.57 26.59 -33.02
N LEU A 129 -8.35 25.62 -32.10
CA LEU A 129 -8.56 24.20 -32.39
C LEU A 129 -10.03 23.82 -32.37
N PHE A 130 -10.77 24.33 -31.40
CA PHE A 130 -12.20 24.09 -31.22
C PHE A 130 -12.84 25.17 -30.34
N GLU A 131 -14.16 25.25 -30.40
CA GLU A 131 -14.99 26.05 -29.50
C GLU A 131 -16.01 25.16 -28.80
N LEU A 132 -16.42 25.50 -27.58
CA LEU A 132 -17.50 24.80 -26.89
C LEU A 132 -18.84 25.19 -27.51
N CYS A 133 -19.70 24.18 -27.77
CA CYS A 133 -21.03 24.39 -28.31
C CYS A 133 -21.96 25.06 -27.28
N GLY A 134 -22.61 26.15 -27.62
CA GLY A 134 -23.38 26.94 -26.66
C GLY A 134 -24.65 26.26 -26.15
N ASP A 135 -25.33 25.52 -27.01
CA ASP A 135 -26.60 24.83 -26.74
C ASP A 135 -26.44 23.49 -26.00
N GLN A 136 -25.28 22.87 -26.14
CA GLN A 136 -24.90 21.58 -25.49
C GLN A 136 -23.90 21.78 -24.33
N ASN A 137 -23.99 22.91 -23.62
CA ASN A 137 -23.02 23.29 -22.60
C ASN A 137 -23.65 23.36 -21.22
N VAL A 138 -24.03 22.19 -20.67
CA VAL A 138 -24.56 22.05 -19.32
C VAL A 138 -23.53 21.45 -18.35
N LYS A 139 -23.79 21.50 -17.05
CA LYS A 139 -22.82 21.11 -16.02
C LYS A 139 -22.31 19.66 -16.14
N MET A 140 -23.17 18.73 -16.55
CA MET A 140 -22.86 17.30 -16.64
C MET A 140 -22.55 16.83 -18.08
N HIS A 141 -22.70 17.70 -19.08
CA HIS A 141 -22.50 17.37 -20.49
C HIS A 141 -22.10 18.61 -21.27
N PHE A 142 -21.04 18.55 -22.03
CA PHE A 142 -20.66 19.59 -22.95
C PHE A 142 -19.92 19.01 -24.16
N GLU A 143 -20.06 19.70 -25.28
CA GLU A 143 -19.50 19.31 -26.56
C GLU A 143 -18.64 20.44 -27.14
N ASN A 144 -17.78 20.08 -28.07
CA ASN A 144 -16.99 21.03 -28.84
C ASN A 144 -17.28 20.94 -30.34
N SER A 145 -16.87 21.94 -31.10
CA SER A 145 -17.08 22.06 -32.55
C SER A 145 -16.40 20.96 -33.39
N GLN A 146 -15.58 20.12 -32.78
CA GLN A 146 -14.90 18.98 -33.41
C GLN A 146 -15.55 17.64 -33.01
N THR A 147 -16.80 17.64 -32.57
CA THR A 147 -17.58 16.46 -32.16
C THR A 147 -17.07 15.75 -30.88
N GLY A 148 -16.14 16.35 -30.16
CA GLY A 148 -15.71 15.88 -28.88
C GLY A 148 -16.78 16.10 -27.82
N VAL A 149 -16.93 15.11 -26.92
CA VAL A 149 -17.95 15.10 -25.88
C VAL A 149 -17.33 14.81 -24.54
N MET A 150 -17.67 15.56 -23.52
CA MET A 150 -17.39 15.25 -22.11
C MET A 150 -18.70 15.15 -21.34
N GLN A 151 -19.04 13.93 -20.95
CA GLN A 151 -20.27 13.67 -20.20
C GLN A 151 -19.97 12.96 -18.88
N ALA A 152 -20.66 13.38 -17.83
CA ALA A 152 -20.50 12.87 -16.49
C ALA A 152 -21.78 12.16 -16.02
N THR A 153 -21.59 11.18 -15.11
CA THR A 153 -22.66 10.44 -14.46
C THR A 153 -22.24 10.12 -13.02
N SER A 154 -23.17 9.61 -12.23
CA SER A 154 -22.87 8.99 -10.94
C SER A 154 -23.01 7.48 -11.02
N THR A 155 -22.45 6.75 -10.07
CA THR A 155 -22.69 5.31 -9.92
C THR A 155 -24.20 5.04 -9.85
N GLY A 156 -24.67 4.09 -10.65
CA GLY A 156 -26.11 3.81 -10.81
C GLY A 156 -26.89 4.83 -11.66
N GLY A 157 -26.26 5.89 -12.15
CA GLY A 157 -26.88 6.88 -13.01
C GLY A 157 -27.19 6.37 -14.42
N ALA A 158 -28.10 7.07 -15.12
CA ALA A 158 -28.49 6.69 -16.47
C ALA A 158 -27.36 6.93 -17.48
N VAL A 159 -26.89 5.86 -18.12
CA VAL A 159 -25.85 5.88 -19.17
C VAL A 159 -26.29 5.22 -20.47
N THR A 160 -27.59 4.93 -20.62
CA THR A 160 -28.14 4.35 -21.84
C THR A 160 -27.86 5.26 -23.04
N GLY A 161 -27.27 4.70 -24.11
CA GLY A 161 -26.89 5.45 -25.30
C GLY A 161 -25.65 6.34 -25.14
N LYS A 162 -25.01 6.35 -23.98
CA LYS A 162 -23.77 7.11 -23.72
C LYS A 162 -22.56 6.18 -23.81
N GLY A 163 -21.47 6.66 -24.40
CA GLY A 163 -20.22 5.94 -24.54
C GLY A 163 -19.09 6.90 -24.91
N GLY A 164 -17.91 6.39 -25.15
CA GLY A 164 -16.77 7.22 -25.53
C GLY A 164 -15.50 6.43 -25.84
N HIS A 165 -14.48 7.15 -26.26
CA HIS A 165 -13.12 6.64 -26.44
C HIS A 165 -12.45 6.37 -25.10
N ARG A 166 -12.92 7.08 -24.04
CA ARG A 166 -12.40 6.96 -22.67
C ARG A 166 -13.55 6.83 -21.68
N VAL A 167 -13.43 5.88 -20.78
CA VAL A 167 -14.30 5.76 -19.60
C VAL A 167 -13.41 5.99 -18.38
N ILE A 168 -13.72 7.00 -17.58
CA ILE A 168 -12.98 7.35 -16.36
C ILE A 168 -13.90 7.09 -15.18
N ILE A 169 -13.43 6.27 -14.24
CA ILE A 169 -14.13 5.93 -13.00
C ILE A 169 -13.31 6.53 -11.86
N ASP A 170 -13.84 7.56 -11.21
CA ASP A 170 -13.13 8.33 -10.18
C ASP A 170 -13.81 8.19 -8.83
N ASP A 171 -13.11 7.57 -7.88
CA ASP A 171 -13.59 7.26 -6.52
C ASP A 171 -15.07 6.76 -6.56
N PRO A 172 -15.33 5.54 -7.07
CA PRO A 172 -16.69 5.05 -7.33
C PRO A 172 -17.52 4.87 -6.05
N THR A 173 -16.89 4.61 -4.91
CA THR A 173 -17.57 4.32 -3.64
C THR A 173 -17.46 5.50 -2.67
N LYS A 174 -18.60 5.86 -2.05
CA LYS A 174 -18.63 6.84 -0.97
C LYS A 174 -18.12 6.21 0.33
N THR A 175 -17.10 6.79 0.94
CA THR A 175 -16.70 6.47 2.31
C THR A 175 -17.44 7.35 3.30
N GLN A 176 -18.04 6.77 4.35
CA GLN A 176 -18.48 7.54 5.51
C GLN A 176 -17.30 7.64 6.47
N GLU A 177 -16.82 8.86 6.70
CA GLU A 177 -15.72 9.11 7.62
C GLU A 177 -16.10 8.66 9.05
N GLY A 178 -15.32 7.74 9.62
CA GLY A 178 -15.30 7.41 11.05
C GLY A 178 -16.40 6.47 11.57
N LYS A 179 -17.20 5.81 10.73
CA LYS A 179 -18.16 4.78 11.15
C LYS A 179 -17.93 3.47 10.42
N GLN A 180 -18.14 2.34 11.11
CA GLN A 180 -18.41 1.07 10.43
C GLN A 180 -19.68 1.28 9.60
N ASP A 181 -19.52 1.44 8.29
CA ASP A 181 -20.66 1.64 7.40
C ASP A 181 -21.31 0.29 7.13
N GLU A 182 -22.41 0.01 7.82
CA GLU A 182 -23.19 -1.22 7.62
C GLU A 182 -23.68 -1.36 6.18
N ASN A 183 -23.76 -0.25 5.43
CA ASN A 183 -24.15 -0.22 4.02
C ASN A 183 -22.96 -0.39 3.05
N LEU A 184 -21.72 -0.41 3.54
CA LEU A 184 -20.54 -0.51 2.68
C LEU A 184 -20.58 -1.75 1.76
N PRO A 185 -20.95 -2.96 2.22
CA PRO A 185 -21.05 -4.13 1.35
C PRO A 185 -22.02 -3.93 0.19
N LEU A 186 -23.14 -3.24 0.41
CA LEU A 186 -24.11 -2.93 -0.63
C LEU A 186 -23.57 -1.88 -1.61
N ALA A 187 -22.89 -0.84 -1.14
CA ALA A 187 -22.25 0.16 -1.98
C ALA A 187 -21.19 -0.48 -2.89
N LEU A 188 -20.32 -1.32 -2.33
CA LEU A 188 -19.29 -2.04 -3.10
C LEU A 188 -19.92 -2.94 -4.17
N LYS A 189 -20.98 -3.65 -3.84
CA LYS A 189 -21.71 -4.48 -4.80
C LYS A 189 -22.33 -3.62 -5.91
N THR A 190 -22.92 -2.48 -5.58
CA THR A 190 -23.50 -1.55 -6.55
C THR A 190 -22.45 -1.04 -7.54
N ASP A 191 -21.24 -0.70 -7.06
CA ASP A 191 -20.15 -0.23 -7.92
C ASP A 191 -19.66 -1.34 -8.86
N ILE A 192 -19.51 -2.55 -8.35
CA ILE A 192 -19.10 -3.72 -9.13
C ILE A 192 -20.14 -4.06 -10.19
N ASP A 193 -21.41 -4.12 -9.80
CA ASP A 193 -22.52 -4.40 -10.73
C ASP A 193 -22.62 -3.30 -11.80
N PHE A 194 -22.49 -2.03 -11.42
CA PHE A 194 -22.51 -0.91 -12.36
C PHE A 194 -21.32 -0.93 -13.34
N TYR A 195 -20.12 -1.29 -12.86
CA TYR A 195 -18.97 -1.51 -13.75
C TYR A 195 -19.25 -2.66 -14.69
N ARG A 196 -19.59 -3.84 -14.17
CA ARG A 196 -19.77 -5.08 -14.94
C ARG A 196 -20.87 -4.93 -15.99
N ASP A 197 -22.05 -4.47 -15.56
CA ASP A 197 -23.25 -4.52 -16.38
C ASP A 197 -23.39 -3.27 -17.29
N THR A 198 -22.65 -2.20 -16.96
CA THR A 198 -22.80 -0.92 -17.65
C THR A 198 -21.48 -0.38 -18.19
N LEU A 199 -20.55 0.05 -17.33
CA LEU A 199 -19.39 0.83 -17.78
C LEU A 199 -18.43 0.04 -18.66
N SER A 200 -18.26 -1.27 -18.42
CA SER A 200 -17.38 -2.17 -19.18
C SER A 200 -17.72 -2.20 -20.67
N THR A 201 -18.98 -1.92 -21.04
CA THR A 201 -19.52 -1.96 -22.41
C THR A 201 -19.62 -0.57 -23.07
N ARG A 202 -19.14 0.50 -22.42
CA ARG A 202 -19.33 1.89 -22.90
C ARG A 202 -18.21 2.44 -23.78
N LEU A 203 -17.25 1.63 -24.14
CA LEU A 203 -16.24 2.04 -25.11
C LEU A 203 -16.80 1.97 -26.54
N ASP A 204 -16.67 3.08 -27.28
CA ASP A 204 -17.06 3.15 -28.70
C ASP A 204 -16.31 2.09 -29.55
N ASN A 205 -15.06 1.87 -29.22
CA ASN A 205 -14.25 0.80 -29.78
C ASN A 205 -13.44 0.12 -28.64
N PRO A 206 -13.79 -1.10 -28.23
CA PRO A 206 -13.11 -1.80 -27.14
C PRO A 206 -11.63 -2.08 -27.39
N ALA A 207 -11.19 -2.14 -28.66
CA ALA A 207 -9.79 -2.43 -29.02
C ALA A 207 -8.87 -1.21 -28.86
N THR A 208 -9.39 0.00 -29.06
CA THR A 208 -8.60 1.25 -29.03
C THR A 208 -9.01 2.18 -27.89
N GLY A 209 -10.18 1.96 -27.32
CA GLY A 209 -10.67 2.72 -26.18
C GLY A 209 -10.02 2.29 -24.87
N ALA A 210 -10.05 3.16 -23.87
CA ALA A 210 -9.47 2.85 -22.57
C ALA A 210 -10.45 3.09 -21.41
N ILE A 211 -10.34 2.24 -20.38
CA ILE A 211 -10.99 2.45 -19.08
C ILE A 211 -9.89 2.74 -18.04
N VAL A 212 -10.05 3.85 -17.34
CA VAL A 212 -9.15 4.27 -16.25
C VAL A 212 -9.95 4.35 -14.97
N LEU A 213 -9.59 3.50 -14.01
CA LEU A 213 -10.10 3.54 -12.65
C LEU A 213 -9.09 4.29 -11.78
N VAL A 214 -9.51 5.38 -11.14
CA VAL A 214 -8.70 6.10 -10.17
C VAL A 214 -9.45 6.16 -8.84
N MET A 215 -8.82 5.70 -7.76
CA MET A 215 -9.42 5.69 -6.43
C MET A 215 -8.37 5.53 -5.34
N HIS A 216 -8.72 5.91 -4.12
CA HIS A 216 -8.05 5.36 -2.95
C HIS A 216 -8.73 4.04 -2.56
N ARG A 217 -7.97 3.11 -2.00
CA ARG A 217 -8.53 1.83 -1.55
C ARG A 217 -9.33 2.03 -0.26
N ILE A 218 -10.42 1.31 -0.11
CA ILE A 218 -11.29 1.39 1.08
C ILE A 218 -11.60 0.03 1.69
N HIS A 219 -11.64 -1.00 0.85
CA HIS A 219 -11.97 -2.36 1.25
C HIS A 219 -11.27 -3.36 0.33
N HIS A 220 -10.98 -4.57 0.83
CA HIS A 220 -10.33 -5.61 0.02
C HIS A 220 -11.19 -6.03 -1.19
N ASN A 221 -12.52 -6.00 -1.05
CA ASN A 221 -13.50 -6.28 -2.11
C ASN A 221 -14.03 -5.00 -2.78
N ASP A 222 -13.33 -3.87 -2.74
CA ASP A 222 -13.70 -2.71 -3.55
C ASP A 222 -13.53 -3.00 -5.06
N LEU A 223 -13.96 -2.10 -5.91
CA LEU A 223 -13.90 -2.32 -7.36
C LEU A 223 -12.47 -2.70 -7.82
N CYS A 224 -11.45 -2.11 -7.23
CA CYS A 224 -10.06 -2.43 -7.55
C CYS A 224 -9.71 -3.89 -7.18
N GLY A 225 -10.07 -4.35 -5.97
CA GLY A 225 -9.85 -5.74 -5.53
C GLY A 225 -10.68 -6.75 -6.32
N HIS A 226 -11.91 -6.38 -6.70
CA HIS A 226 -12.74 -7.19 -7.59
C HIS A 226 -12.04 -7.42 -8.95
N LEU A 227 -11.53 -6.34 -9.56
CA LEU A 227 -10.82 -6.43 -10.85
C LEU A 227 -9.52 -7.24 -10.75
N ASP A 228 -8.80 -7.18 -9.64
CA ASP A 228 -7.60 -8.01 -9.41
C ASP A 228 -7.93 -9.50 -9.39
N THR A 229 -9.09 -9.84 -8.83
CA THR A 229 -9.55 -11.23 -8.70
C THR A 229 -10.21 -11.76 -9.98
N GLN A 230 -11.05 -10.97 -10.63
CA GLN A 230 -11.85 -11.43 -11.78
C GLN A 230 -11.15 -11.24 -13.14
N GLU A 231 -10.24 -10.28 -13.24
CA GLU A 231 -9.53 -9.94 -14.47
C GLU A 231 -8.01 -9.94 -14.25
N PRO A 232 -7.40 -11.01 -13.72
CA PRO A 232 -5.98 -11.04 -13.35
C PRO A 232 -5.08 -10.77 -14.55
N GLY A 233 -4.11 -9.87 -14.38
CA GLY A 233 -3.14 -9.50 -15.40
C GLY A 233 -3.66 -8.61 -16.54
N ARG A 234 -4.96 -8.29 -16.58
CA ARG A 234 -5.56 -7.45 -17.62
C ARG A 234 -5.35 -5.96 -17.40
N TRP A 235 -5.14 -5.55 -16.15
CA TRP A 235 -5.04 -4.17 -15.73
C TRP A 235 -3.61 -3.79 -15.37
N PHE A 236 -3.11 -2.70 -15.95
CA PHE A 236 -1.92 -2.05 -15.41
C PHE A 236 -2.30 -1.33 -14.11
N THR A 237 -1.57 -1.60 -13.03
CA THR A 237 -1.83 -1.00 -11.72
C THR A 237 -0.69 -0.07 -11.31
N LEU A 238 -0.99 1.21 -11.15
CA LEU A 238 -0.13 2.18 -10.50
C LEU A 238 -0.60 2.36 -9.06
N CYS A 239 0.08 1.73 -8.11
CA CYS A 239 -0.23 1.82 -6.69
C CYS A 239 0.78 2.73 -5.99
N LEU A 240 0.33 3.87 -5.49
CA LEU A 240 1.12 4.89 -4.82
C LEU A 240 0.72 4.93 -3.34
N ARG A 241 1.57 4.40 -2.47
CA ARG A 241 1.33 4.40 -1.01
C ARG A 241 1.74 5.72 -0.40
N GLY A 242 1.14 6.11 0.72
CA GLY A 242 1.53 7.32 1.46
C GLY A 242 2.97 7.27 1.95
N GLU A 243 3.39 6.11 2.45
CA GLU A 243 4.75 5.82 2.89
C GLU A 243 5.23 4.51 2.24
N ALA A 244 6.45 4.47 1.76
CA ALA A 244 7.06 3.26 1.23
C ALA A 244 7.41 2.29 2.37
N GLU A 245 6.78 1.13 2.41
CA GLU A 245 7.09 0.06 3.38
C GLU A 245 8.34 -0.72 2.97
N GLU A 246 8.68 -0.69 1.69
CA GLU A 246 9.85 -1.33 1.08
C GLU A 246 10.35 -0.45 -0.09
N ASP A 247 11.49 -0.80 -0.69
CA ASP A 247 11.95 -0.13 -1.90
C ASP A 247 10.92 -0.36 -3.02
N GLU A 248 10.35 0.71 -3.53
CA GLU A 248 9.36 0.68 -4.59
C GLU A 248 10.00 1.03 -5.92
N ARG A 249 9.69 0.24 -6.96
CA ARG A 249 10.14 0.49 -8.33
C ARG A 249 9.04 0.09 -9.29
N ILE A 250 8.56 1.03 -10.10
CA ILE A 250 7.52 0.80 -11.09
C ILE A 250 8.06 1.14 -12.47
N GLU A 251 7.96 0.18 -13.36
CA GLU A 251 8.39 0.33 -14.76
C GLU A 251 7.19 0.24 -15.69
N LEU A 252 7.25 1.00 -16.77
CA LEU A 252 6.29 0.95 -17.86
C LEU A 252 7.05 0.79 -19.17
N ASN A 253 6.81 -0.32 -19.89
CA ASN A 253 7.50 -0.66 -21.15
C ASN A 253 9.04 -0.57 -21.05
N GLY A 254 9.61 -1.07 -19.93
CA GLY A 254 11.04 -1.03 -19.65
C GLY A 254 11.60 0.33 -19.24
N ARG A 255 10.74 1.34 -19.11
CA ARG A 255 11.13 2.65 -18.59
C ARG A 255 10.72 2.79 -17.13
N LEU A 256 11.67 3.16 -16.28
CA LEU A 256 11.39 3.52 -14.89
C LEU A 256 10.53 4.79 -14.84
N ILE A 257 9.35 4.70 -14.24
CA ILE A 257 8.42 5.83 -14.09
C ILE A 257 8.25 6.28 -12.63
N PHE A 258 8.58 5.40 -11.67
CA PHE A 258 8.51 5.71 -10.26
C PHE A 258 9.52 4.87 -9.48
N GLU A 259 10.24 5.49 -8.55
CA GLU A 259 11.16 4.82 -7.63
C GLU A 259 11.16 5.56 -6.29
N ARG A 260 11.17 4.78 -5.19
CA ARG A 260 11.19 5.32 -3.83
C ARG A 260 11.81 4.31 -2.88
N LYS A 261 12.57 4.79 -1.91
CA LYS A 261 13.19 3.95 -0.88
C LYS A 261 12.23 3.71 0.29
N ALA A 262 12.43 2.58 0.97
CA ALA A 262 11.70 2.27 2.19
C ALA A 262 11.78 3.42 3.20
N GLY A 263 10.65 3.79 3.80
CA GLY A 263 10.51 4.90 4.72
C GLY A 263 10.26 6.27 4.07
N GLU A 264 10.41 6.41 2.76
CA GLU A 264 10.11 7.67 2.07
C GLU A 264 8.60 7.89 1.95
N VAL A 265 8.15 9.12 2.20
CA VAL A 265 6.76 9.52 2.04
C VAL A 265 6.47 9.98 0.61
N LEU A 266 5.22 9.82 0.15
CA LEU A 266 4.83 10.15 -1.23
C LEU A 266 4.93 11.64 -1.52
N ASP A 267 4.47 12.47 -0.60
CA ASP A 267 4.41 13.93 -0.73
C ASP A 267 4.97 14.60 0.53
N PRO A 268 6.30 14.72 0.63
CA PRO A 268 6.94 15.28 1.81
C PRO A 268 6.61 16.76 2.03
N GLY A 269 6.17 17.48 0.99
CA GLY A 269 5.81 18.90 1.09
C GLY A 269 4.48 19.14 1.81
N ARG A 270 3.49 18.27 1.61
CA ARG A 270 2.15 18.42 2.20
C ARG A 270 1.83 17.37 3.26
N PHE A 271 2.40 16.18 3.13
CA PHE A 271 2.19 15.04 4.02
C PHE A 271 3.54 14.48 4.51
N PRO A 272 4.32 15.27 5.27
CA PRO A 272 5.54 14.77 5.90
C PRO A 272 5.20 13.63 6.89
N LYS A 273 6.21 12.91 7.36
CA LYS A 273 6.07 11.73 8.22
C LYS A 273 5.19 12.00 9.45
N GLU A 274 5.38 13.14 10.10
CA GLU A 274 4.62 13.53 11.31
C GLU A 274 3.12 13.67 11.02
N VAL A 275 2.76 14.17 9.83
CA VAL A 275 1.35 14.28 9.42
C VAL A 275 0.77 12.89 9.18
N LEU A 276 1.50 11.99 8.52
CA LEU A 276 1.07 10.62 8.30
C LEU A 276 0.92 9.85 9.61
N ASP A 277 1.82 10.03 10.57
CA ASP A 277 1.73 9.41 11.88
C ASP A 277 0.51 9.92 12.67
N ASN A 278 0.20 11.21 12.59
CA ASN A 278 -1.02 11.77 13.17
C ASN A 278 -2.29 11.25 12.47
N MET A 279 -2.27 11.10 11.14
CA MET A 279 -3.38 10.50 10.41
C MET A 279 -3.59 9.04 10.83
N LYS A 280 -2.52 8.29 11.08
CA LYS A 280 -2.56 6.91 11.54
C LYS A 280 -3.29 6.78 12.89
N VAL A 281 -3.01 7.72 13.82
CA VAL A 281 -3.70 7.78 15.11
C VAL A 281 -5.17 8.18 14.95
N THR A 282 -5.46 9.20 14.14
CA THR A 282 -6.82 9.75 13.99
C THR A 282 -7.75 8.81 13.22
N MET A 283 -7.28 8.22 12.13
CA MET A 283 -8.08 7.32 11.28
C MET A 283 -8.19 5.91 11.86
N GLY A 284 -7.25 5.54 12.73
CA GLY A 284 -7.02 4.14 13.11
C GLY A 284 -6.31 3.35 12.00
N LEU A 285 -5.69 2.26 12.41
CA LEU A 285 -4.77 1.51 11.55
C LEU A 285 -5.43 0.89 10.33
N TYR A 286 -6.65 0.37 10.49
CA TYR A 286 -7.39 -0.26 9.40
C TYR A 286 -7.69 0.74 8.27
N ALA A 287 -8.26 1.91 8.60
CA ALA A 287 -8.58 2.93 7.61
C ALA A 287 -7.30 3.54 7.01
N TYR A 288 -6.25 3.71 7.81
CA TYR A 288 -4.95 4.16 7.34
C TYR A 288 -4.31 3.16 6.36
N ALA A 289 -4.28 1.87 6.72
CA ALA A 289 -3.76 0.81 5.84
C ALA A 289 -4.51 0.76 4.50
N ALA A 290 -5.83 0.90 4.52
CA ALA A 290 -6.63 0.91 3.31
C ALA A 290 -6.40 2.19 2.49
N GLN A 291 -6.70 3.36 3.07
CA GLN A 291 -6.81 4.61 2.31
C GLN A 291 -5.46 5.30 2.06
N VAL A 292 -4.51 5.19 3.00
CA VAL A 292 -3.20 5.83 2.88
C VAL A 292 -2.17 4.87 2.31
N GLN A 293 -2.13 3.63 2.79
CA GLN A 293 -1.18 2.61 2.31
C GLN A 293 -1.72 1.77 1.14
N GLN A 294 -2.94 2.05 0.66
CA GLN A 294 -3.60 1.35 -0.46
C GLN A 294 -3.68 -0.17 -0.26
N ARG A 295 -3.70 -0.63 0.99
CA ARG A 295 -3.67 -2.03 1.37
C ARG A 295 -4.83 -2.37 2.32
N PRO A 296 -6.07 -2.44 1.81
CA PRO A 296 -7.21 -2.86 2.62
C PRO A 296 -7.13 -4.35 2.94
N SER A 297 -7.34 -4.70 4.20
CA SER A 297 -7.49 -6.08 4.66
C SER A 297 -8.95 -6.36 5.08
N PRO A 298 -9.39 -7.64 5.20
CA PRO A 298 -10.69 -7.93 5.77
C PRO A 298 -10.81 -7.39 7.20
N LEU A 299 -11.92 -6.73 7.53
CA LEU A 299 -12.16 -6.16 8.88
C LEU A 299 -11.99 -7.20 9.98
N GLU A 300 -12.56 -8.38 9.76
CA GLU A 300 -12.47 -9.50 10.71
C GLU A 300 -11.13 -10.23 10.64
N GLY A 301 -10.37 -10.05 9.58
CA GLY A 301 -9.20 -10.85 9.24
C GLY A 301 -9.55 -12.09 8.41
N GLY A 302 -8.52 -12.66 7.79
CA GLY A 302 -8.62 -13.93 7.03
C GLY A 302 -8.72 -15.14 7.96
N MET A 303 -7.66 -15.97 7.95
CA MET A 303 -7.57 -17.15 8.81
C MET A 303 -7.46 -16.76 10.29
N PHE A 304 -6.76 -15.66 10.62
CA PHE A 304 -6.65 -15.13 11.96
C PHE A 304 -7.50 -13.87 12.09
N LYS A 305 -8.44 -13.87 13.06
CA LYS A 305 -9.32 -12.73 13.26
C LYS A 305 -8.65 -11.66 14.13
N ARG A 306 -8.78 -10.39 13.75
CA ARG A 306 -8.13 -9.27 14.46
C ARG A 306 -8.55 -9.18 15.93
N HIS A 307 -9.80 -9.48 16.26
CA HIS A 307 -10.34 -9.41 17.62
C HIS A 307 -9.88 -10.55 18.55
N TRP A 308 -9.20 -11.56 18.03
CA TRP A 308 -8.65 -12.65 18.84
C TRP A 308 -7.44 -12.23 19.69
N TRP A 309 -6.72 -11.17 19.27
CA TRP A 309 -5.49 -10.73 19.90
C TRP A 309 -5.76 -9.93 21.15
N LYS A 310 -5.20 -10.35 22.30
CA LYS A 310 -5.26 -9.62 23.56
C LYS A 310 -4.05 -8.71 23.73
N LEU A 311 -4.29 -7.42 23.69
CA LEU A 311 -3.26 -6.42 23.97
C LEU A 311 -3.22 -6.16 25.47
N ILE A 312 -2.04 -6.27 26.08
CA ILE A 312 -1.83 -5.97 27.50
C ILE A 312 -0.63 -5.05 27.68
N LYS A 313 -0.69 -4.20 28.70
CA LYS A 313 0.43 -3.29 29.00
C LYS A 313 1.69 -4.08 29.29
N ARG A 314 2.84 -3.59 28.85
CA ARG A 314 4.13 -4.28 29.04
C ARG A 314 4.44 -4.55 30.53
N GLY A 315 3.99 -3.69 31.45
CA GLY A 315 4.12 -3.90 32.88
C GLY A 315 3.34 -5.10 33.44
N ASP A 316 2.31 -5.55 32.72
CA ASP A 316 1.45 -6.69 33.08
C ASP A 316 1.98 -8.01 32.49
N PHE A 317 3.04 -7.97 31.66
CA PHE A 317 3.69 -9.15 31.14
C PHE A 317 4.34 -9.97 32.27
N PRO A 318 4.30 -11.30 32.18
CA PRO A 318 4.98 -12.15 33.16
C PRO A 318 6.48 -11.86 33.23
N ARG A 319 7.02 -11.72 34.44
CA ARG A 319 8.46 -11.54 34.67
C ARG A 319 9.29 -12.84 34.43
N SER A 320 8.60 -13.98 34.35
CA SER A 320 9.21 -15.30 34.06
C SER A 320 8.20 -16.16 33.32
N PHE A 321 8.69 -17.04 32.47
CA PHE A 321 7.92 -18.00 31.70
C PHE A 321 8.32 -19.44 32.11
N ASP A 322 7.37 -20.35 32.00
CA ASP A 322 7.63 -21.78 32.17
C ASP A 322 8.59 -22.26 31.06
N GLU A 323 8.40 -21.68 29.86
CA GLU A 323 9.26 -21.93 28.72
C GLU A 323 9.31 -20.67 27.83
N LEU A 324 10.50 -20.26 27.38
CA LEU A 324 10.74 -19.19 26.43
C LEU A 324 11.47 -19.77 25.23
N VAL A 325 10.94 -19.54 24.04
CA VAL A 325 11.52 -20.02 22.78
C VAL A 325 11.66 -18.90 21.78
N GLN A 326 12.61 -19.05 20.87
CA GLN A 326 12.71 -18.25 19.64
C GLN A 326 12.47 -19.15 18.44
N GLY A 327 11.71 -18.67 17.47
CA GLY A 327 11.53 -19.34 16.18
C GLY A 327 12.04 -18.45 15.06
N TRP A 328 12.88 -19.01 14.20
CA TRP A 328 13.40 -18.34 13.03
C TRP A 328 12.81 -18.90 11.76
N ASP A 329 12.14 -18.02 10.99
CA ASP A 329 11.89 -18.21 9.57
C ASP A 329 12.96 -17.44 8.79
N THR A 330 13.70 -18.15 7.92
CA THR A 330 14.87 -17.59 7.23
C THR A 330 14.69 -17.68 5.72
N ALA A 331 14.66 -16.52 5.08
CA ALA A 331 14.61 -16.40 3.64
C ALA A 331 16.01 -16.29 3.06
N PHE A 332 16.54 -17.38 2.48
CA PHE A 332 17.79 -17.33 1.73
C PHE A 332 17.68 -18.13 0.43
N LYS A 333 17.44 -17.44 -0.67
CA LYS A 333 17.63 -17.96 -2.04
C LYS A 333 18.73 -17.17 -2.71
N LYS A 334 19.81 -17.86 -3.12
CA LYS A 334 20.91 -17.27 -3.91
C LYS A 334 20.33 -16.50 -5.10
N GLY A 335 20.46 -15.15 -5.10
CA GLY A 335 20.02 -14.29 -6.18
C GLY A 335 18.66 -13.57 -5.98
N ARG A 336 17.96 -13.74 -4.84
CA ARG A 336 16.78 -12.94 -4.47
C ARG A 336 16.97 -12.34 -3.08
N THR A 337 17.32 -11.06 -3.03
CA THR A 337 17.49 -10.25 -1.80
C THR A 337 16.16 -9.73 -1.24
N ASN A 338 15.02 -10.28 -1.64
CA ASN A 338 13.72 -9.63 -1.44
C ASN A 338 12.84 -10.18 -0.31
N ASP A 339 13.20 -11.28 0.35
CA ASP A 339 12.36 -11.88 1.37
C ASP A 339 12.85 -11.49 2.79
N TYR A 340 11.92 -11.40 3.76
CA TYR A 340 12.25 -11.05 5.13
C TYR A 340 12.76 -12.25 5.91
N ASN A 341 13.71 -12.00 6.81
CA ASN A 341 14.05 -12.94 7.88
C ASN A 341 13.28 -12.53 9.13
N VAL A 342 12.57 -13.46 9.75
CA VAL A 342 11.74 -13.21 10.93
C VAL A 342 12.21 -14.05 12.11
N CYS A 343 12.35 -13.40 13.26
CA CYS A 343 12.53 -14.08 14.54
C CYS A 343 11.41 -13.72 15.49
N MET A 344 10.65 -14.73 15.92
CA MET A 344 9.63 -14.57 16.95
C MET A 344 10.12 -15.11 18.27
N THR A 345 10.05 -14.30 19.33
CA THR A 345 10.30 -14.74 20.71
C THR A 345 8.97 -14.86 21.44
N ALA A 346 8.62 -16.04 21.93
CA ALA A 346 7.39 -16.27 22.67
C ALA A 346 7.64 -17.07 23.95
N GLY A 347 6.90 -16.71 25.02
CA GLY A 347 6.92 -17.37 26.30
C GLY A 347 5.59 -18.05 26.61
N ARG A 348 5.64 -19.25 27.20
CA ARG A 348 4.47 -19.93 27.74
C ARG A 348 4.46 -19.79 29.26
N LYS A 349 3.29 -19.45 29.82
CA LYS A 349 3.04 -19.45 31.27
C LYS A 349 1.67 -20.04 31.56
N GLY A 350 1.66 -21.19 32.24
CA GLY A 350 0.44 -21.96 32.38
C GLY A 350 -0.10 -22.41 31.01
N GLY A 351 -1.33 -22.05 30.71
CA GLY A 351 -1.98 -22.32 29.41
C GLY A 351 -1.92 -21.18 28.41
N ASP A 352 -1.30 -20.04 28.78
CA ASP A 352 -1.28 -18.82 28.01
C ASP A 352 0.07 -18.62 27.29
N ILE A 353 0.04 -17.96 26.15
CA ILE A 353 1.21 -17.65 25.31
C ILE A 353 1.38 -16.14 25.24
N PHE A 354 2.58 -15.67 25.43
CA PHE A 354 2.96 -14.27 25.42
C PHE A 354 3.99 -14.06 24.31
N ILE A 355 3.62 -13.29 23.28
CA ILE A 355 4.57 -12.90 22.25
C ILE A 355 5.40 -11.74 22.77
N VAL A 356 6.66 -12.02 23.05
CA VAL A 356 7.56 -11.07 23.72
C VAL A 356 8.15 -10.08 22.73
N ASP A 357 8.46 -10.58 21.53
CA ASP A 357 9.13 -9.80 20.49
C ASP A 357 8.98 -10.44 19.11
N VAL A 358 8.86 -9.62 18.07
CA VAL A 358 8.93 -10.06 16.68
C VAL A 358 9.91 -9.15 15.94
N PHE A 359 11.04 -9.73 15.57
CA PHE A 359 12.04 -9.09 14.75
C PHE A 359 11.83 -9.50 13.28
N ARG A 360 11.73 -8.53 12.38
CA ARG A 360 11.52 -8.73 10.94
C ARG A 360 12.45 -7.81 10.16
N ARG A 361 13.33 -8.37 9.32
CA ARG A 361 14.29 -7.59 8.55
C ARG A 361 14.77 -8.32 7.31
N LYS A 362 15.00 -7.58 6.22
CA LYS A 362 15.77 -8.07 5.06
C LYS A 362 17.25 -7.97 5.41
N MET A 363 17.98 -9.07 5.33
CA MET A 363 19.38 -9.13 5.77
C MET A 363 20.18 -10.10 4.92
N GLU A 364 21.42 -9.74 4.68
CA GLU A 364 22.43 -10.65 4.14
C GLU A 364 22.91 -11.66 5.20
N TRP A 365 23.51 -12.75 4.75
CA TRP A 365 23.93 -13.85 5.63
C TRP A 365 24.77 -13.44 6.85
N PRO A 366 25.81 -12.57 6.72
CA PRO A 366 26.60 -12.14 7.87
C PRO A 366 25.78 -11.36 8.90
N GLU A 367 24.82 -10.58 8.44
CA GLU A 367 23.94 -9.79 9.29
C GLU A 367 22.92 -10.67 10.01
N LEU A 368 22.34 -11.66 9.30
CA LEU A 368 21.42 -12.64 9.88
C LEU A 368 22.09 -13.42 11.02
N ARG A 369 23.33 -13.90 10.80
CA ARG A 369 24.10 -14.59 11.82
C ARG A 369 24.33 -13.72 13.06
N LYS A 370 24.75 -12.46 12.88
CA LYS A 370 24.93 -11.49 13.98
C LYS A 370 23.61 -11.21 14.71
N ALA A 371 22.53 -10.99 13.99
CA ALA A 371 21.20 -10.74 14.56
C ALA A 371 20.74 -11.93 15.40
N SER A 372 20.94 -13.16 14.93
CA SER A 372 20.55 -14.38 15.66
C SER A 372 21.29 -14.51 16.99
N VAL A 373 22.59 -14.24 17.01
CA VAL A 373 23.40 -14.26 18.24
C VAL A 373 22.96 -13.16 19.22
N ASN A 374 22.73 -11.95 18.71
CA ASN A 374 22.34 -10.81 19.54
C ASN A 374 20.96 -11.01 20.17
N LEU A 375 19.96 -11.44 19.37
CA LEU A 375 18.61 -11.71 19.87
C LEU A 375 18.60 -12.86 20.89
N TYR A 376 19.41 -13.89 20.66
CA TYR A 376 19.61 -14.94 21.66
C TYR A 376 20.19 -14.39 22.97
N ALA A 377 21.26 -13.61 22.90
CA ALA A 377 21.90 -13.02 24.06
C ALA A 377 20.97 -12.09 24.87
N GLN A 378 20.12 -11.32 24.17
CA GLN A 378 19.16 -10.43 24.80
C GLN A 378 18.02 -11.16 25.51
N ARG A 379 17.50 -12.23 24.92
CA ARG A 379 16.29 -12.90 25.41
C ARG A 379 16.56 -14.20 26.15
N GLN A 380 17.72 -14.84 25.94
CA GLN A 380 18.15 -16.09 26.53
C GLN A 380 17.05 -17.18 26.51
N PRO A 381 16.47 -17.51 25.33
CA PRO A 381 15.45 -18.53 25.24
C PRO A 381 16.02 -19.90 25.59
N ARG A 382 15.15 -20.80 26.07
CA ARG A 382 15.51 -22.19 26.33
C ARG A 382 15.89 -22.95 25.06
N LEU A 383 15.20 -22.63 23.95
CA LEU A 383 15.43 -23.24 22.65
C LEU A 383 15.32 -22.19 21.54
N VAL A 384 16.13 -22.39 20.52
CA VAL A 384 16.03 -21.68 19.24
C VAL A 384 15.55 -22.68 18.19
N LEU A 385 14.31 -22.48 17.70
CA LEU A 385 13.69 -23.30 16.68
C LEU A 385 14.07 -22.74 15.32
N ILE A 386 14.53 -23.57 14.42
CA ILE A 386 14.89 -23.18 13.05
C ILE A 386 14.25 -24.18 12.09
N GLU A 387 13.56 -23.69 11.06
CA GLU A 387 13.00 -24.57 10.03
C GLU A 387 14.12 -25.32 9.28
N GLU A 388 13.93 -26.62 9.06
CA GLU A 388 14.84 -27.45 8.24
C GLU A 388 14.66 -27.20 6.73
N ALA A 389 14.67 -25.92 6.32
CA ALA A 389 14.79 -25.53 4.92
C ALA A 389 16.26 -25.21 4.59
N ALA A 390 16.61 -25.09 3.32
CA ALA A 390 18.00 -24.92 2.87
C ALA A 390 18.79 -23.81 3.61
N SER A 391 18.13 -22.67 3.86
CA SER A 391 18.69 -21.53 4.61
C SER A 391 18.77 -21.79 6.11
N GLY A 392 17.75 -22.41 6.69
CA GLY A 392 17.71 -22.74 8.10
C GLY A 392 18.75 -23.80 8.50
N ILE A 393 19.01 -24.79 7.64
CA ILE A 393 20.08 -25.79 7.87
C ILE A 393 21.43 -25.09 7.98
N SER A 394 21.74 -24.17 7.07
CA SER A 394 23.02 -23.45 7.11
C SER A 394 23.12 -22.56 8.35
N LEU A 395 22.07 -21.85 8.72
CA LEU A 395 22.04 -21.03 9.93
C LEU A 395 22.22 -21.89 11.18
N ALA A 396 21.51 -23.01 11.28
CA ALA A 396 21.63 -23.95 12.40
C ALA A 396 23.05 -24.52 12.54
N GLN A 397 23.71 -24.83 11.44
CA GLN A 397 25.11 -25.30 11.44
C GLN A 397 26.05 -24.21 11.93
N ASP A 398 25.96 -23.00 11.40
CA ASP A 398 26.81 -21.87 11.80
C ASP A 398 26.66 -21.53 13.29
N LEU A 399 25.41 -21.44 13.77
CA LEU A 399 25.14 -21.10 15.16
C LEU A 399 25.59 -22.17 16.16
N ARG A 400 25.69 -23.44 15.74
CA ARG A 400 26.27 -24.53 16.58
C ARG A 400 27.77 -24.42 16.75
N THR A 401 28.46 -23.73 15.85
CA THR A 401 29.92 -23.53 15.93
C THR A 401 30.33 -22.40 16.89
N ILE A 402 29.37 -21.63 17.38
CA ILE A 402 29.60 -20.52 18.30
C ILE A 402 29.88 -21.07 19.72
N SER A 403 30.79 -20.43 20.45
CA SER A 403 31.12 -20.82 21.82
C SER A 403 30.63 -19.75 22.81
N PRO A 404 29.79 -20.11 23.83
CA PRO A 404 29.13 -21.40 23.99
C PRO A 404 28.06 -21.67 22.92
N PRO A 405 27.80 -22.96 22.59
CA PRO A 405 26.83 -23.28 21.53
C PRO A 405 25.40 -22.89 21.94
N LEU A 406 24.64 -22.37 20.97
CA LEU A 406 23.23 -22.03 21.14
C LEU A 406 22.37 -23.32 21.21
N PRO A 407 21.30 -23.36 22.01
CA PRO A 407 20.40 -24.51 22.13
C PRO A 407 19.44 -24.60 20.91
N ILE A 408 19.96 -25.03 19.77
CA ILE A 408 19.22 -25.06 18.51
C ILE A 408 18.48 -26.38 18.36
N LYS A 409 17.19 -26.27 18.02
CA LYS A 409 16.34 -27.40 17.62
C LYS A 409 15.86 -27.18 16.17
N PRO A 410 16.40 -27.92 15.20
CA PRO A 410 15.85 -27.94 13.86
C PRO A 410 14.44 -28.54 13.87
N ILE A 411 13.52 -27.96 13.09
CA ILE A 411 12.14 -28.42 12.98
C ILE A 411 11.86 -28.74 11.51
N LYS A 412 11.56 -29.99 11.24
CA LYS A 412 11.08 -30.43 9.94
C LYS A 412 9.58 -30.12 9.82
N LEU A 413 9.20 -29.47 8.74
CA LEU A 413 7.81 -29.14 8.47
C LEU A 413 7.27 -30.08 7.38
N ASP A 414 6.32 -30.94 7.75
CA ASP A 414 5.77 -31.97 6.87
C ASP A 414 4.42 -31.59 6.23
N ALA A 415 3.83 -30.42 6.63
CA ALA A 415 2.56 -29.94 6.12
C ALA A 415 2.73 -28.65 5.31
N ASP A 416 1.79 -28.39 4.41
CA ASP A 416 1.74 -27.12 3.69
C ASP A 416 1.50 -25.92 4.64
N LYS A 417 1.81 -24.74 4.18
CA LYS A 417 1.79 -23.50 4.96
C LYS A 417 0.41 -23.19 5.55
N VAL A 418 -0.65 -23.36 4.76
CA VAL A 418 -2.02 -23.06 5.17
C VAL A 418 -2.46 -24.04 6.29
N SER A 419 -2.16 -25.31 6.14
CA SER A 419 -2.46 -26.33 7.15
C SER A 419 -1.71 -26.08 8.47
N ARG A 420 -0.43 -25.66 8.39
CA ARG A 420 0.38 -25.32 9.58
C ARG A 420 -0.22 -24.14 10.32
N ALA A 421 -0.56 -23.06 9.61
CA ALA A 421 -1.17 -21.87 10.19
C ALA A 421 -2.55 -22.17 10.78
N SER A 422 -3.41 -22.91 10.06
CA SER A 422 -4.74 -23.31 10.52
C SER A 422 -4.69 -24.08 11.84
N SER A 423 -3.69 -24.95 12.03
CA SER A 423 -3.55 -25.73 13.26
C SER A 423 -3.24 -24.89 14.51
N THR A 424 -2.89 -23.61 14.33
CA THR A 424 -2.54 -22.67 15.41
C THR A 424 -3.63 -21.65 15.73
N THR A 425 -4.68 -21.56 14.90
CA THR A 425 -5.75 -20.56 15.08
C THR A 425 -6.47 -20.70 16.41
N GLY A 426 -6.64 -21.92 16.91
CA GLY A 426 -7.36 -22.21 18.14
C GLY A 426 -6.77 -21.55 19.40
N TYR A 427 -5.47 -21.28 19.44
CA TYR A 427 -4.86 -20.54 20.56
C TYR A 427 -5.25 -19.06 20.55
N ALA A 428 -5.24 -18.43 19.38
CA ALA A 428 -5.63 -17.04 19.22
C ALA A 428 -7.15 -16.89 19.44
N GLU A 429 -7.97 -17.76 18.84
CA GLU A 429 -9.42 -17.77 18.97
C GLU A 429 -9.87 -17.96 20.43
N ALA A 430 -9.23 -18.85 21.17
CA ALA A 430 -9.49 -19.06 22.60
C ALA A 430 -9.04 -17.86 23.48
N GLY A 431 -8.46 -16.82 22.90
CA GLY A 431 -7.95 -15.66 23.61
C GLY A 431 -6.81 -15.98 24.56
N LYS A 432 -5.98 -16.99 24.23
CA LYS A 432 -4.83 -17.42 25.02
C LYS A 432 -3.52 -16.82 24.57
N VAL A 433 -3.55 -15.85 23.66
CA VAL A 433 -2.37 -15.20 23.13
C VAL A 433 -2.38 -13.72 23.51
N PHE A 434 -1.28 -13.27 24.11
CA PHE A 434 -1.11 -11.93 24.62
C PHE A 434 0.04 -11.24 23.90
N LEU A 435 -0.20 -10.00 23.46
CA LEU A 435 0.75 -9.13 22.77
C LEU A 435 0.98 -7.87 23.61
N PRO A 436 2.19 -7.29 23.60
CA PRO A 436 2.46 -6.04 24.32
C PRO A 436 1.82 -4.85 23.61
N ASP A 437 1.01 -4.10 24.33
CA ASP A 437 0.39 -2.88 23.82
C ASP A 437 1.44 -1.79 23.57
N GLY A 438 1.33 -1.09 22.44
CA GLY A 438 2.18 0.05 22.07
C GLY A 438 3.53 -0.28 21.44
N GLU A 439 3.87 -1.56 21.24
CA GLU A 439 5.10 -1.94 20.54
C GLU A 439 4.97 -1.79 19.01
N PRO A 440 5.97 -1.23 18.32
CA PRO A 440 5.86 -0.89 16.89
C PRO A 440 5.61 -2.09 15.96
N TRP A 441 6.05 -3.29 16.36
CA TRP A 441 5.93 -4.51 15.56
C TRP A 441 4.55 -5.20 15.69
N VAL A 442 3.77 -4.89 16.74
CA VAL A 442 2.52 -5.61 17.06
C VAL A 442 1.48 -5.47 15.96
N LEU A 443 1.30 -4.28 15.46
CA LEU A 443 0.27 -4.02 14.46
C LEU A 443 0.62 -4.59 13.09
N PRO A 444 1.86 -4.41 12.57
CA PRO A 444 2.31 -5.11 11.37
C PRO A 444 2.20 -6.64 11.46
N PHE A 445 2.43 -7.21 12.66
CA PHE A 445 2.26 -8.63 12.91
C PHE A 445 0.79 -9.06 12.81
N ILE A 446 -0.13 -8.36 13.49
CA ILE A 446 -1.57 -8.64 13.44
C ILE A 446 -2.08 -8.49 12.01
N ASP A 447 -1.61 -7.47 11.28
CA ASP A 447 -2.01 -7.22 9.89
C ASP A 447 -1.62 -8.37 8.97
N GLU A 448 -0.39 -8.84 9.02
CA GLU A 448 0.08 -9.94 8.18
C GLU A 448 -0.67 -11.26 8.48
N LEU A 449 -0.90 -11.58 9.76
CA LEU A 449 -1.70 -12.75 10.11
C LEU A 449 -3.15 -12.61 9.65
N ALA A 450 -3.75 -11.42 9.77
CA ALA A 450 -5.11 -11.17 9.33
C ALA A 450 -5.28 -11.21 7.79
N GLU A 451 -4.24 -10.89 7.04
CA GLU A 451 -4.25 -10.96 5.57
C GLU A 451 -4.02 -12.39 5.04
N PHE A 452 -3.46 -13.28 5.86
CA PHE A 452 -3.16 -14.65 5.44
C PHE A 452 -4.44 -15.46 5.14
N PRO A 453 -4.51 -16.29 4.07
CA PRO A 453 -3.40 -16.68 3.18
C PRO A 453 -3.16 -15.77 1.95
N ASN A 454 -3.92 -14.69 1.78
CA ASN A 454 -3.93 -13.86 0.57
C ASN A 454 -3.07 -12.58 0.70
N GLY A 455 -2.35 -12.40 1.79
CA GLY A 455 -1.47 -11.26 2.05
C GLY A 455 -0.26 -11.23 1.12
N ALA A 456 0.35 -10.05 0.96
CA ALA A 456 1.57 -9.87 0.17
C ALA A 456 2.80 -10.56 0.81
N HIS A 457 2.77 -10.73 2.12
CA HIS A 457 3.82 -11.35 2.92
C HIS A 457 3.22 -12.38 3.88
N ASP A 458 3.99 -13.38 4.24
CA ASP A 458 3.59 -14.47 5.11
C ASP A 458 4.73 -15.00 5.99
N ASP A 459 5.87 -14.26 6.02
CA ASP A 459 7.07 -14.65 6.79
C ASP A 459 6.80 -14.67 8.30
N GLN A 460 6.00 -13.72 8.80
CA GLN A 460 5.61 -13.70 10.22
C GLN A 460 4.60 -14.82 10.56
N VAL A 461 3.79 -15.25 9.58
CA VAL A 461 2.89 -16.40 9.74
C VAL A 461 3.68 -17.70 9.85
N ASP A 462 4.79 -17.84 9.13
CA ASP A 462 5.64 -19.01 9.23
C ASP A 462 6.37 -19.06 10.59
N ALA A 463 6.95 -17.96 11.03
CA ALA A 463 7.56 -17.85 12.36
C ALA A 463 6.53 -18.12 13.49
N TRP A 464 5.30 -17.57 13.36
CA TRP A 464 4.18 -17.85 14.24
C TRP A 464 3.85 -19.34 14.28
N SER A 465 3.64 -19.93 13.11
CA SER A 465 3.26 -21.34 12.97
C SER A 465 4.31 -22.27 13.55
N LEU A 466 5.59 -21.95 13.35
CA LEU A 466 6.71 -22.70 13.91
C LEU A 466 6.68 -22.71 15.44
N VAL A 467 6.55 -21.54 16.06
CA VAL A 467 6.60 -21.40 17.53
C VAL A 467 5.34 -21.96 18.19
N ILE A 468 4.15 -21.66 17.67
CA ILE A 468 2.90 -22.10 18.30
C ILE A 468 2.69 -23.60 18.12
N ASN A 469 3.03 -24.18 16.98
CA ASN A 469 3.00 -25.63 16.81
C ASN A 469 4.00 -26.34 17.74
N TYR A 470 5.16 -25.75 17.98
CA TYR A 470 6.08 -26.29 18.98
C TYR A 470 5.43 -26.34 20.37
N PHE A 471 4.80 -25.25 20.83
CA PHE A 471 4.07 -25.25 22.11
C PHE A 471 2.92 -26.26 22.13
N ARG A 472 2.16 -26.33 21.04
CA ARG A 472 1.03 -27.27 20.90
C ARG A 472 1.45 -28.72 21.06
N LEU A 473 2.52 -29.12 20.37
CA LEU A 473 3.01 -30.49 20.36
C LEU A 473 3.71 -30.87 21.68
N ASN A 474 4.20 -29.89 22.43
CA ASN A 474 4.90 -30.10 23.70
C ASN A 474 4.04 -29.72 24.94
N SER A 475 2.73 -29.50 24.75
CA SER A 475 1.79 -29.20 25.86
C SER A 475 1.29 -30.42 26.60
N GLY A 476 1.58 -31.64 26.15
CA GLY A 476 1.07 -32.92 26.66
C GLY A 476 2.13 -33.92 27.05
N GLY A 477 3.17 -33.55 27.80
CA GLY A 477 4.22 -34.45 28.17
C GLY A 477 4.56 -34.39 29.68
N GLY A 478 4.08 -35.37 30.44
CA GLY A 478 4.46 -35.60 31.80
C GLY A 478 5.98 -35.78 31.99
N GLY A 479 6.44 -35.32 33.14
CA GLY A 479 7.54 -35.84 33.92
C GLY A 479 8.82 -36.29 33.24
N GLY A 480 9.55 -35.39 32.59
CA GLY A 480 10.99 -35.50 32.53
C GLY A 480 11.58 -34.58 33.58
N LEU A 481 12.25 -35.13 34.56
CA LEU A 481 12.97 -34.40 35.60
C LEU A 481 14.13 -33.62 34.96
N PHE A 482 13.86 -32.41 34.50
CA PHE A 482 14.91 -31.47 34.07
C PHE A 482 15.18 -30.52 35.22
N ILE A 483 16.43 -30.52 35.69
CA ILE A 483 16.93 -29.62 36.71
C ILE A 483 16.66 -28.18 36.26
N VAL A 484 15.66 -27.55 36.86
CA VAL A 484 15.30 -26.18 36.64
C VAL A 484 16.41 -25.29 37.18
N GLY A 485 17.21 -24.71 36.31
CA GLY A 485 18.07 -23.60 36.69
C GLY A 485 17.18 -22.50 37.29
N LYS A 486 17.65 -21.85 38.36
CA LYS A 486 16.90 -20.79 39.05
C LYS A 486 16.29 -19.82 38.06
N PRO A 487 15.01 -19.42 38.21
CA PRO A 487 14.38 -18.44 37.32
C PRO A 487 15.22 -17.16 37.30
N ARG A 488 15.72 -16.81 36.12
CA ARG A 488 16.48 -15.58 35.91
C ARG A 488 15.50 -14.43 35.84
N ARG A 489 15.70 -13.40 36.71
CA ARG A 489 14.92 -12.14 36.63
C ARG A 489 15.26 -11.41 35.36
N TRP A 490 14.25 -10.86 34.72
CA TRP A 490 14.41 -9.88 33.63
C TRP A 490 15.14 -8.65 34.17
N PRO A 491 16.05 -8.03 33.41
CA PRO A 491 16.51 -6.69 33.72
C PRO A 491 15.30 -5.76 33.78
N GLU A 492 15.29 -4.85 34.74
CA GLU A 492 14.24 -3.82 34.79
C GLU A 492 14.22 -3.04 33.46
N PRO A 493 13.02 -2.71 32.93
CA PRO A 493 12.95 -1.89 31.72
C PRO A 493 13.53 -0.51 32.06
N ASP A 494 14.53 -0.08 31.29
CA ASP A 494 14.99 1.29 31.29
C ASP A 494 13.80 2.22 31.04
N LEU A 495 13.76 3.35 31.78
CA LEU A 495 12.67 4.31 31.78
C LEU A 495 12.29 4.76 30.35
N PRO A 496 11.00 5.03 30.07
CA PRO A 496 10.55 5.44 28.75
C PRO A 496 11.24 6.76 28.34
N GLY A 497 11.97 6.77 27.26
CA GLY A 497 12.59 7.94 26.65
C GLY A 497 14.06 7.82 26.26
N GLN A 498 14.73 6.72 26.56
CA GLN A 498 16.10 6.49 26.11
C GLN A 498 16.18 5.18 25.33
N PHE A 499 15.92 5.25 24.02
CA PHE A 499 16.50 4.25 23.13
C PHE A 499 18.00 4.52 23.08
N PRO A 500 18.88 3.53 23.39
CA PRO A 500 20.29 3.69 23.14
C PRO A 500 20.45 3.93 21.63
N GLU A 501 21.26 4.94 21.27
CA GLU A 501 21.70 5.19 19.92
C GLU A 501 22.10 3.88 19.22
N PRO A 502 21.96 3.76 17.89
CA PRO A 502 22.26 2.54 17.17
C PRO A 502 23.66 2.10 17.55
N TYR A 503 23.72 0.94 18.18
CA TYR A 503 24.90 0.32 18.81
C TYR A 503 26.20 0.62 18.07
N ARG A 504 27.10 1.38 18.68
CA ARG A 504 28.53 1.39 18.35
C ARG A 504 29.10 0.04 18.76
N TRP A 505 29.17 -0.87 17.83
CA TRP A 505 29.67 -2.23 18.00
C TRP A 505 31.20 -2.33 18.15
N GLU A 506 31.90 -1.19 18.24
CA GLU A 506 33.33 -1.11 18.51
C GLU A 506 33.74 -1.58 19.91
N ASN A 507 32.81 -1.63 20.87
CA ASN A 507 33.12 -1.95 22.27
C ASN A 507 32.89 -3.40 22.68
N LEU A 508 32.44 -4.28 21.80
CA LEU A 508 32.19 -5.71 22.14
C LEU A 508 33.32 -6.65 21.75
N TRP A 509 34.31 -6.19 20.99
CA TRP A 509 35.41 -7.04 20.50
C TRP A 509 36.64 -7.09 21.40
N THR A 510 36.74 -6.27 22.44
CA THR A 510 37.90 -6.22 23.34
C THR A 510 37.83 -7.18 24.54
N LYS A 511 36.81 -8.02 24.64
CA LYS A 511 36.66 -8.99 25.75
C LYS A 511 36.53 -10.45 25.32
N VAL A 512 36.79 -10.81 24.09
CA VAL A 512 36.76 -12.19 23.59
C VAL A 512 37.98 -12.44 22.68
N PHE A 513 39.16 -12.10 23.17
CA PHE A 513 40.45 -12.69 22.79
C PHE A 513 41.32 -12.75 24.04
#